data_a942dbdc1998d709e8dbf7e606bf92dc
#
_entry.id   a942dbdc1998d709e8dbf7e606bf92dc
#
_cell.length_a   1.000
_cell.length_b   1.000
_cell.length_c   1.000
_cell.angle_alpha   90.00
_cell.angle_beta   90.00
_cell.angle_gamma   90.00
#
_symmetry.space_group_name_H-M   'P 1'
#
loop_
_entity.id
_entity.type
_entity.pdbx_description
1 polymer ?
#
loop_
_entity_poly.entity_id
_entity_poly.type
_entity_poly.pdbx_seq_one_letter_code
_entity_poly.pdbx_strand_id
1 'polypeptide(L)'
;MVKSSKIYIAGHLGMVGSAIWRALESKGYSNLVGRTSSELDLRNQQAVTNFYKKEQPEVVIDAAAKVGGILANNNFPYQFLMENMLIQNNLIDGAHKAGVDKFIFLGSSCIYPKFAPQPLKEEYLLTDSLEPTNEWYAIAKITGVKACQAIRKQYNKEYVSLMPTNLYGYFDNFDLQSSHVLPAMLRKFHEAKINKHSDVTLWGSGTPMREFLFADDMAESVVYALENNLPEFLYNIGTGKDVTIKELAETIQKVIGHKGQIFWDAEKPDGTPRK
;
A
#
# COMPACT_ATOMS: atom_id res chain seq x y z
N MET A 1 8.81 12.83 18.88
CA MET A 1 9.24 11.42 19.06
C MET A 1 10.74 11.39 19.36
N VAL A 2 11.18 10.56 20.32
CA VAL A 2 12.61 10.42 20.66
C VAL A 2 13.28 9.47 19.67
N LYS A 3 14.53 9.76 19.23
CA LYS A 3 15.21 8.94 18.20
C LYS A 3 15.57 7.51 18.67
N SER A 4 15.60 7.27 19.99
CA SER A 4 15.81 5.96 20.60
C SER A 4 14.51 5.17 20.84
N SER A 5 13.33 5.74 20.55
CA SER A 5 12.04 5.07 20.71
C SER A 5 12.00 3.77 19.90
N LYS A 6 11.48 2.71 20.51
CA LYS A 6 11.33 1.42 19.83
C LYS A 6 10.16 1.45 18.85
N ILE A 7 10.47 1.33 17.56
CA ILE A 7 9.51 1.37 16.46
C ILE A 7 9.43 0.00 15.79
N TYR A 8 8.27 -0.63 15.85
CA TYR A 8 8.01 -1.85 15.10
C TYR A 8 7.45 -1.53 13.71
N ILE A 9 8.10 -2.05 12.66
CA ILE A 9 7.68 -1.90 11.27
C ILE A 9 7.23 -3.28 10.76
N ALA A 10 5.93 -3.52 10.76
CA ALA A 10 5.35 -4.71 10.15
C ALA A 10 5.50 -4.63 8.63
N GLY A 11 5.99 -5.72 8.00
CA GLY A 11 6.27 -5.73 6.56
C GLY A 11 7.57 -5.01 6.14
N HIS A 12 8.55 -4.86 7.04
CA HIS A 12 9.81 -4.12 6.86
C HIS A 12 10.67 -4.54 5.65
N LEU A 13 10.49 -5.75 5.10
CA LEU A 13 11.22 -6.22 3.90
C LEU A 13 10.47 -5.95 2.59
N GLY A 14 9.21 -5.54 2.64
CA GLY A 14 8.45 -5.17 1.45
C GLY A 14 8.88 -3.80 0.90
N MET A 15 8.39 -3.45 -0.30
CA MET A 15 8.69 -2.19 -0.98
C MET A 15 8.55 -0.98 -0.05
N VAL A 16 7.38 -0.80 0.54
CA VAL A 16 7.08 0.37 1.41
C VAL A 16 7.76 0.24 2.77
N GLY A 17 7.70 -0.94 3.39
CA GLY A 17 8.31 -1.14 4.71
C GLY A 17 9.82 -0.94 4.71
N SER A 18 10.53 -1.36 3.65
CA SER A 18 11.97 -1.12 3.51
C SER A 18 12.31 0.35 3.23
N ALA A 19 11.46 1.06 2.48
CA ALA A 19 11.60 2.50 2.29
C ALA A 19 11.44 3.26 3.62
N ILE A 20 10.43 2.90 4.42
CA ILE A 20 10.21 3.47 5.76
C ILE A 20 11.40 3.19 6.67
N TRP A 21 11.94 1.96 6.64
CA TRP A 21 13.12 1.60 7.42
C TRP A 21 14.31 2.49 7.08
N ARG A 22 14.65 2.63 5.80
CA ARG A 22 15.74 3.50 5.34
C ARG A 22 15.53 4.97 5.72
N ALA A 23 14.29 5.48 5.55
CA ALA A 23 13.96 6.85 5.91
C ALA A 23 14.14 7.11 7.41
N LEU A 24 13.68 6.20 8.27
CA LEU A 24 13.86 6.31 9.72
C LEU A 24 15.34 6.26 10.14
N GLU A 25 16.13 5.31 9.58
CA GLU A 25 17.59 5.26 9.82
C GLU A 25 18.27 6.57 9.40
N SER A 26 17.95 7.11 8.23
CA SER A 26 18.51 8.37 7.74
C SER A 26 18.18 9.56 8.62
N LYS A 27 17.04 9.54 9.32
CA LYS A 27 16.62 10.55 10.31
C LYS A 27 17.18 10.29 11.72
N GLY A 28 17.99 9.24 11.90
CA GLY A 28 18.67 8.94 13.15
C GLY A 28 17.86 8.10 14.16
N TYR A 29 16.78 7.46 13.73
CA TYR A 29 16.10 6.46 14.55
C TYR A 29 16.93 5.17 14.60
N SER A 30 17.29 4.70 15.80
CA SER A 30 18.25 3.60 15.97
C SER A 30 17.65 2.31 16.55
N ASN A 31 16.40 2.36 17.02
CA ASN A 31 15.75 1.24 17.68
C ASN A 31 14.58 0.71 16.85
N LEU A 32 14.89 0.24 15.63
CA LEU A 32 13.92 -0.28 14.69
C LEU A 32 13.79 -1.80 14.85
N VAL A 33 12.57 -2.30 14.86
CA VAL A 33 12.24 -3.73 15.00
C VAL A 33 11.44 -4.17 13.78
N GLY A 34 11.88 -5.26 13.15
CA GLY A 34 11.18 -5.94 12.07
C GLY A 34 11.15 -7.44 12.33
N ARG A 35 10.18 -8.15 11.77
CA ARG A 35 10.10 -9.62 11.76
C ARG A 35 9.62 -10.07 10.39
N THR A 36 10.26 -11.10 9.87
CA THR A 36 9.81 -11.77 8.64
C THR A 36 8.54 -12.58 8.91
N SER A 37 7.82 -12.95 7.86
CA SER A 37 6.62 -13.79 8.02
C SER A 37 6.92 -15.20 8.56
N SER A 38 8.14 -15.68 8.39
CA SER A 38 8.61 -16.95 8.99
C SER A 38 8.92 -16.83 10.48
N GLU A 39 9.31 -15.65 10.96
CA GLU A 39 9.58 -15.38 12.38
C GLU A 39 8.31 -14.99 13.14
N LEU A 40 7.39 -14.29 12.47
CA LEU A 40 6.12 -13.81 13.04
C LEU A 40 5.02 -13.82 11.97
N ASP A 41 4.20 -14.87 11.98
CA ASP A 41 2.97 -14.88 11.19
C ASP A 41 1.93 -13.94 11.82
N LEU A 42 1.71 -12.79 11.19
CA LEU A 42 0.78 -11.76 11.67
C LEU A 42 -0.68 -12.21 11.67
N ARG A 43 -1.02 -13.31 10.98
CA ARG A 43 -2.35 -13.92 11.01
C ARG A 43 -2.60 -14.71 12.29
N ASN A 44 -1.54 -15.07 13.01
CA ASN A 44 -1.61 -15.78 14.27
C ASN A 44 -1.70 -14.80 15.45
N GLN A 45 -2.90 -14.63 15.99
CA GLN A 45 -3.17 -13.71 17.10
C GLN A 45 -2.29 -13.97 18.33
N GLN A 46 -2.08 -15.25 18.70
CA GLN A 46 -1.28 -15.58 19.88
C GLN A 46 0.18 -15.21 19.68
N ALA A 47 0.72 -15.46 18.48
CA ALA A 47 2.09 -15.10 18.15
C ALA A 47 2.30 -13.59 18.21
N VAL A 48 1.36 -12.81 17.65
CA VAL A 48 1.40 -11.35 17.71
C VAL A 48 1.27 -10.83 19.14
N THR A 49 0.38 -11.42 19.95
CA THR A 49 0.25 -11.07 21.37
C THR A 49 1.55 -11.31 22.13
N ASN A 50 2.20 -12.46 21.91
CA ASN A 50 3.46 -12.79 22.56
C ASN A 50 4.60 -11.85 22.10
N PHE A 51 4.62 -11.50 20.81
CA PHE A 51 5.55 -10.52 20.26
C PHE A 51 5.43 -9.17 20.96
N TYR A 52 4.23 -8.61 21.08
CA TYR A 52 4.01 -7.33 21.76
C TYR A 52 4.44 -7.37 23.24
N LYS A 53 4.12 -8.46 23.96
CA LYS A 53 4.54 -8.63 25.35
C LYS A 53 6.07 -8.66 25.52
N LYS A 54 6.77 -9.24 24.55
CA LYS A 54 8.23 -9.35 24.57
C LYS A 54 8.93 -8.07 24.14
N GLU A 55 8.51 -7.53 22.99
CA GLU A 55 9.21 -6.41 22.36
C GLU A 55 8.80 -5.05 22.93
N GLN A 56 7.54 -4.89 23.36
CA GLN A 56 7.01 -3.65 23.94
C GLN A 56 7.36 -2.41 23.08
N PRO A 57 6.97 -2.37 21.78
CA PRO A 57 7.25 -1.21 20.94
C PRO A 57 6.45 0.01 21.42
N GLU A 58 7.04 1.19 21.33
CA GLU A 58 6.39 2.47 21.63
C GLU A 58 5.52 2.94 20.44
N VAL A 59 5.94 2.58 19.23
CA VAL A 59 5.25 2.92 17.98
C VAL A 59 5.15 1.69 17.09
N VAL A 60 4.05 1.60 16.37
CA VAL A 60 3.85 0.56 15.34
C VAL A 60 3.52 1.22 14.00
N ILE A 61 4.19 0.77 12.95
CA ILE A 61 3.91 1.15 11.57
C ILE A 61 3.50 -0.14 10.83
N ASP A 62 2.24 -0.19 10.37
CA ASP A 62 1.70 -1.33 9.65
C ASP A 62 1.79 -1.12 8.14
N ALA A 63 2.89 -1.62 7.56
CA ALA A 63 3.11 -1.73 6.11
C ALA A 63 2.91 -3.19 5.61
N ALA A 64 2.41 -4.08 6.48
CA ALA A 64 2.19 -5.48 6.12
C ALA A 64 0.79 -5.66 5.52
N ALA A 65 0.74 -6.29 4.35
CA ALA A 65 -0.53 -6.66 3.72
C ALA A 65 -0.31 -7.76 2.67
N LYS A 66 -1.37 -8.53 2.39
CA LYS A 66 -1.46 -9.30 1.15
C LYS A 66 -1.90 -8.34 0.05
N VAL A 67 -1.01 -8.04 -0.90
CA VAL A 67 -1.24 -7.12 -2.01
C VAL A 67 -1.13 -7.83 -3.35
N GLY A 68 -1.72 -7.26 -4.39
CA GLY A 68 -1.63 -7.78 -5.75
C GLY A 68 -2.46 -6.98 -6.74
N GLY A 69 -2.21 -7.20 -8.03
CA GLY A 69 -2.94 -6.58 -9.12
C GLY A 69 -4.41 -7.01 -9.22
N ILE A 70 -5.13 -6.46 -10.20
CA ILE A 70 -6.57 -6.72 -10.42
C ILE A 70 -6.86 -8.22 -10.57
N LEU A 71 -6.04 -8.93 -11.35
CA LEU A 71 -6.24 -10.37 -11.59
C LEU A 71 -6.14 -11.19 -10.31
N ALA A 72 -5.13 -10.93 -9.48
CA ALA A 72 -4.93 -11.62 -8.22
C ALA A 72 -6.09 -11.34 -7.25
N ASN A 73 -6.52 -10.09 -7.13
CA ASN A 73 -7.67 -9.72 -6.29
C ASN A 73 -8.96 -10.42 -6.73
N ASN A 74 -9.22 -10.43 -8.04
CA ASN A 74 -10.42 -11.05 -8.59
C ASN A 74 -10.43 -12.59 -8.44
N ASN A 75 -9.26 -13.24 -8.53
CA ASN A 75 -9.16 -14.70 -8.46
C ASN A 75 -9.10 -15.23 -7.02
N PHE A 76 -8.66 -14.42 -6.05
CA PHE A 76 -8.47 -14.83 -4.66
C PHE A 76 -9.20 -13.93 -3.65
N PRO A 77 -10.51 -13.63 -3.86
CA PRO A 77 -11.23 -12.64 -3.04
C PRO A 77 -11.23 -12.99 -1.55
N TYR A 78 -11.46 -14.25 -1.19
CA TYR A 78 -11.46 -14.72 0.19
C TYR A 78 -10.10 -14.48 0.88
N GLN A 79 -9.00 -14.82 0.21
CA GLN A 79 -7.65 -14.64 0.76
C GLN A 79 -7.31 -13.16 0.93
N PHE A 80 -7.69 -12.29 -0.04
CA PHE A 80 -7.46 -10.85 0.07
C PHE A 80 -8.27 -10.22 1.19
N LEU A 81 -9.50 -10.67 1.43
CA LEU A 81 -10.31 -10.23 2.56
C LEU A 81 -9.72 -10.74 3.89
N MET A 82 -9.68 -12.07 4.06
CA MET A 82 -9.43 -12.69 5.36
C MET A 82 -7.98 -12.52 5.84
N GLU A 83 -6.98 -12.71 4.96
CA GLU A 83 -5.59 -12.56 5.40
C GLU A 83 -5.29 -11.12 5.81
N ASN A 84 -5.78 -10.11 5.05
CA ASN A 84 -5.59 -8.72 5.44
C ASN A 84 -6.32 -8.36 6.74
N MET A 85 -7.57 -8.87 6.93
CA MET A 85 -8.29 -8.66 8.19
C MET A 85 -7.56 -9.27 9.37
N LEU A 86 -7.03 -10.49 9.24
CA LEU A 86 -6.27 -11.13 10.32
C LEU A 86 -4.99 -10.37 10.64
N ILE A 87 -4.21 -9.99 9.62
CA ILE A 87 -2.96 -9.22 9.79
C ILE A 87 -3.24 -7.92 10.55
N GLN A 88 -4.07 -7.07 9.99
CA GLN A 88 -4.30 -5.74 10.55
C GLN A 88 -5.02 -5.75 11.89
N ASN A 89 -6.02 -6.66 12.08
CA ASN A 89 -6.74 -6.74 13.35
C ASN A 89 -5.82 -7.21 14.49
N ASN A 90 -4.97 -8.21 14.23
CA ASN A 90 -4.00 -8.66 15.24
C ASN A 90 -2.97 -7.57 15.58
N LEU A 91 -2.53 -6.79 14.57
CA LEU A 91 -1.60 -5.68 14.81
C LEU A 91 -2.27 -4.53 15.57
N ILE A 92 -3.44 -4.07 15.14
CA ILE A 92 -4.14 -2.91 15.74
C ILE A 92 -4.61 -3.23 17.16
N ASP A 93 -5.32 -4.36 17.36
CA ASP A 93 -5.82 -4.78 18.65
C ASP A 93 -4.68 -5.14 19.61
N GLY A 94 -3.66 -5.86 19.10
CA GLY A 94 -2.46 -6.20 19.86
C GLY A 94 -1.69 -4.97 20.33
N ALA A 95 -1.49 -3.97 19.46
CA ALA A 95 -0.85 -2.70 19.80
C ALA A 95 -1.65 -1.94 20.87
N HIS A 96 -2.99 -1.86 20.72
CA HIS A 96 -3.84 -1.22 21.68
C HIS A 96 -3.76 -1.88 23.07
N LYS A 97 -3.85 -3.21 23.14
CA LYS A 97 -3.75 -4.00 24.38
C LYS A 97 -2.35 -3.95 25.02
N ALA A 98 -1.32 -3.78 24.22
CA ALA A 98 0.06 -3.61 24.70
C ALA A 98 0.37 -2.19 25.18
N GLY A 99 -0.58 -1.25 25.09
CA GLY A 99 -0.38 0.12 25.55
C GLY A 99 0.28 1.05 24.54
N VAL A 100 0.44 0.63 23.27
CA VAL A 100 0.98 1.48 22.21
C VAL A 100 0.09 2.70 22.00
N ASP A 101 0.68 3.89 22.05
CA ASP A 101 -0.05 5.15 21.91
C ASP A 101 -0.04 5.70 20.48
N LYS A 102 0.95 5.34 19.69
CA LYS A 102 1.06 5.80 18.29
C LYS A 102 1.11 4.63 17.31
N PHE A 103 0.13 4.60 16.39
CA PHE A 103 -0.01 3.58 15.36
C PHE A 103 -0.24 4.23 13.99
N ILE A 104 0.58 3.87 13.00
CA ILE A 104 0.42 4.36 11.63
C ILE A 104 -0.02 3.17 10.75
N PHE A 105 -1.25 3.22 10.28
CA PHE A 105 -1.83 2.22 9.40
C PHE A 105 -1.69 2.62 7.93
N LEU A 106 -1.06 1.79 7.11
CA LEU A 106 -1.02 2.01 5.67
C LEU A 106 -2.22 1.32 5.02
N GLY A 107 -3.13 2.15 4.55
CA GLY A 107 -4.30 1.72 3.81
C GLY A 107 -4.05 1.70 2.29
N SER A 108 -5.06 2.09 1.54
CA SER A 108 -5.00 2.18 0.07
C SER A 108 -6.14 3.06 -0.43
N SER A 109 -5.91 3.82 -1.48
CA SER A 109 -6.95 4.60 -2.15
C SER A 109 -8.10 3.78 -2.76
N CYS A 110 -8.00 2.43 -2.77
CA CYS A 110 -9.10 1.54 -3.17
C CYS A 110 -10.31 1.56 -2.21
N ILE A 111 -10.17 2.16 -1.03
CA ILE A 111 -11.27 2.31 -0.06
C ILE A 111 -12.36 3.30 -0.53
N TYR A 112 -12.07 4.11 -1.54
CA TYR A 112 -13.03 5.08 -2.05
C TYR A 112 -13.96 4.46 -3.10
N PRO A 113 -15.18 5.00 -3.25
CA PRO A 113 -16.12 4.55 -4.27
C PRO A 113 -15.53 4.58 -5.67
N LYS A 114 -15.96 3.63 -6.51
CA LYS A 114 -15.50 3.52 -7.91
C LYS A 114 -15.64 4.81 -8.70
N PHE A 115 -16.73 5.53 -8.48
CA PHE A 115 -17.10 6.75 -9.19
C PHE A 115 -17.07 7.99 -8.29
N ALA A 116 -16.26 7.96 -7.23
CA ALA A 116 -16.09 9.13 -6.37
C ALA A 116 -15.63 10.36 -7.18
N PRO A 117 -16.11 11.56 -6.82
CA PRO A 117 -15.64 12.80 -7.44
C PRO A 117 -14.11 12.96 -7.31
N GLN A 118 -13.52 13.68 -8.26
CA GLN A 118 -12.08 13.93 -8.28
C GLN A 118 -11.78 15.42 -8.01
N PRO A 119 -10.72 15.74 -7.26
CA PRO A 119 -9.81 14.81 -6.58
C PRO A 119 -10.49 14.06 -5.43
N LEU A 120 -9.96 12.86 -5.10
CA LEU A 120 -10.47 12.07 -3.98
C LEU A 120 -10.27 12.80 -2.65
N LYS A 121 -11.33 12.85 -1.83
CA LYS A 121 -11.30 13.40 -0.48
C LYS A 121 -11.62 12.34 0.55
N GLU A 122 -11.09 12.50 1.75
CA GLU A 122 -11.26 11.56 2.86
C GLU A 122 -12.74 11.38 3.26
N GLU A 123 -13.56 12.40 3.08
CA GLU A 123 -15.00 12.38 3.34
C GLU A 123 -15.81 11.46 2.39
N TYR A 124 -15.20 11.02 1.28
CA TYR A 124 -15.87 10.11 0.33
C TYR A 124 -15.83 8.64 0.79
N LEU A 125 -15.16 8.35 1.89
CA LEU A 125 -15.14 7.01 2.45
C LEU A 125 -16.57 6.53 2.80
N LEU A 126 -16.98 5.38 2.22
CA LEU A 126 -18.29 4.74 2.44
C LEU A 126 -19.50 5.54 1.91
N THR A 127 -19.33 6.37 0.90
CA THR A 127 -20.44 7.15 0.32
C THR A 127 -21.13 6.46 -0.86
N ASP A 128 -20.49 5.46 -1.48
CA ASP A 128 -21.05 4.70 -2.61
C ASP A 128 -20.29 3.36 -2.78
N SER A 129 -20.64 2.60 -3.82
CA SER A 129 -20.12 1.26 -4.13
C SER A 129 -18.65 1.26 -4.51
N LEU A 130 -17.94 0.25 -4.06
CA LEU A 130 -16.52 0.03 -4.35
C LEU A 130 -16.30 -0.54 -5.78
N GLU A 131 -15.04 -0.56 -6.25
CA GLU A 131 -14.68 -1.24 -7.48
C GLU A 131 -14.76 -2.77 -7.28
N PRO A 132 -15.62 -3.49 -8.04
CA PRO A 132 -15.88 -4.91 -7.79
C PRO A 132 -14.65 -5.81 -7.87
N THR A 133 -13.66 -5.48 -8.72
CA THR A 133 -12.47 -6.33 -8.92
C THR A 133 -11.50 -6.33 -7.74
N ASN A 134 -11.61 -5.37 -6.81
CA ASN A 134 -10.78 -5.29 -5.60
C ASN A 134 -11.58 -4.98 -4.32
N GLU A 135 -12.90 -5.13 -4.37
CA GLU A 135 -13.82 -4.84 -3.27
C GLU A 135 -13.39 -5.52 -1.95
N TRP A 136 -12.99 -6.77 -2.02
CA TRP A 136 -12.62 -7.57 -0.84
C TRP A 136 -11.40 -7.03 -0.11
N TYR A 137 -10.39 -6.62 -0.86
CA TYR A 137 -9.22 -5.93 -0.30
C TYR A 137 -9.60 -4.56 0.25
N ALA A 138 -10.44 -3.82 -0.47
CA ALA A 138 -10.91 -2.50 -0.04
C ALA A 138 -11.70 -2.59 1.28
N ILE A 139 -12.62 -3.56 1.42
CA ILE A 139 -13.37 -3.81 2.67
C ILE A 139 -12.41 -4.12 3.82
N ALA A 140 -11.41 -4.98 3.61
CA ALA A 140 -10.40 -5.25 4.63
C ALA A 140 -9.71 -3.94 5.06
N LYS A 141 -9.24 -3.13 4.13
CA LYS A 141 -8.57 -1.85 4.44
C LYS A 141 -9.50 -0.84 5.13
N ILE A 142 -10.78 -0.78 4.73
CA ILE A 142 -11.80 0.05 5.41
C ILE A 142 -11.95 -0.36 6.87
N THR A 143 -11.98 -1.67 7.18
CA THR A 143 -12.10 -2.12 8.59
C THR A 143 -10.89 -1.70 9.41
N GLY A 144 -9.67 -1.73 8.86
CA GLY A 144 -8.47 -1.23 9.54
C GLY A 144 -8.53 0.28 9.82
N VAL A 145 -8.94 1.08 8.82
CA VAL A 145 -9.18 2.53 9.01
C VAL A 145 -10.19 2.79 10.12
N LYS A 146 -11.33 2.06 10.11
CA LYS A 146 -12.37 2.23 11.12
C LYS A 146 -11.94 1.75 12.50
N ALA A 147 -11.12 0.71 12.60
CA ALA A 147 -10.53 0.26 13.88
C ALA A 147 -9.60 1.34 14.47
N CYS A 148 -8.72 1.93 13.67
CA CYS A 148 -7.86 3.04 14.09
C CYS A 148 -8.69 4.26 14.53
N GLN A 149 -9.73 4.63 13.76
CA GLN A 149 -10.64 5.73 14.09
C GLN A 149 -11.36 5.47 15.42
N ALA A 150 -11.84 4.25 15.66
CA ALA A 150 -12.55 3.88 16.88
C ALA A 150 -11.65 3.97 18.12
N ILE A 151 -10.41 3.45 18.03
CA ILE A 151 -9.43 3.53 19.12
C ILE A 151 -9.07 4.99 19.40
N ARG A 152 -8.83 5.80 18.36
CA ARG A 152 -8.57 7.23 18.51
C ARG A 152 -9.70 7.93 19.24
N LYS A 153 -10.96 7.70 18.82
CA LYS A 153 -12.15 8.32 19.42
C LYS A 153 -12.39 7.89 20.86
N GLN A 154 -12.23 6.61 21.16
CA GLN A 154 -12.59 6.05 22.45
C GLN A 154 -11.49 6.22 23.51
N TYR A 155 -10.22 6.13 23.10
CA TYR A 155 -9.08 6.06 24.02
C TYR A 155 -8.10 7.24 23.87
N ASN A 156 -8.38 8.19 22.96
CA ASN A 156 -7.54 9.35 22.68
C ASN A 156 -6.10 9.01 22.32
N LYS A 157 -5.90 7.89 21.58
CA LYS A 157 -4.59 7.45 21.10
C LYS A 157 -4.31 7.97 19.69
N GLU A 158 -3.03 8.14 19.34
CA GLU A 158 -2.60 8.64 18.03
C GLU A 158 -2.56 7.52 16.97
N TYR A 159 -3.73 6.96 16.66
CA TYR A 159 -3.90 5.98 15.60
C TYR A 159 -4.32 6.70 14.32
N VAL A 160 -3.45 6.73 13.31
CA VAL A 160 -3.66 7.44 12.05
C VAL A 160 -3.54 6.51 10.86
N SER A 161 -4.36 6.74 9.86
CA SER A 161 -4.39 5.96 8.62
C SER A 161 -3.94 6.81 7.43
N LEU A 162 -2.94 6.35 6.68
CA LEU A 162 -2.42 7.00 5.50
C LEU A 162 -2.84 6.21 4.25
N MET A 163 -3.46 6.89 3.29
CA MET A 163 -4.00 6.29 2.05
C MET A 163 -3.12 6.66 0.87
N PRO A 164 -2.09 5.86 0.55
CA PRO A 164 -1.27 6.13 -0.62
C PRO A 164 -2.04 5.90 -1.92
N THR A 165 -1.60 6.59 -2.96
CA THR A 165 -1.95 6.30 -4.35
C THR A 165 -1.23 5.03 -4.84
N ASN A 166 -1.02 4.84 -6.15
CA ASN A 166 -0.30 3.65 -6.63
C ASN A 166 1.20 3.80 -6.36
N LEU A 167 1.70 2.97 -5.45
CA LEU A 167 3.10 3.00 -5.07
C LEU A 167 3.96 2.23 -6.06
N TYR A 168 5.19 2.68 -6.26
CA TYR A 168 6.25 2.00 -7.00
C TYR A 168 7.61 2.29 -6.34
N GLY A 169 8.57 1.42 -6.54
CA GLY A 169 9.90 1.64 -5.95
C GLY A 169 10.79 0.41 -5.92
N TYR A 170 11.86 0.50 -5.14
CA TYR A 170 12.77 -0.61 -4.92
C TYR A 170 12.07 -1.77 -4.21
N PHE A 171 12.42 -3.00 -4.58
CA PHE A 171 11.84 -4.24 -4.05
C PHE A 171 10.36 -4.46 -4.39
N ASP A 172 9.87 -3.82 -5.46
CA ASP A 172 8.52 -4.07 -5.98
C ASP A 172 8.40 -5.50 -6.54
N ASN A 173 7.16 -5.95 -6.69
CA ASN A 173 6.86 -7.26 -7.28
C ASN A 173 6.77 -7.16 -8.80
N PHE A 174 7.64 -7.86 -9.53
CA PHE A 174 7.66 -7.89 -10.99
C PHE A 174 7.03 -9.15 -11.61
N ASP A 175 6.34 -9.98 -10.83
CA ASP A 175 5.64 -11.15 -11.35
C ASP A 175 4.44 -10.73 -12.22
N LEU A 176 4.37 -11.22 -13.47
CA LEU A 176 3.38 -10.76 -14.45
C LEU A 176 1.92 -11.14 -14.12
N GLN A 177 1.71 -12.08 -13.20
CA GLN A 177 0.36 -12.51 -12.81
C GLN A 177 -0.16 -11.79 -11.58
N SER A 178 0.74 -11.35 -10.69
CA SER A 178 0.39 -10.78 -9.38
C SER A 178 0.81 -9.33 -9.19
N SER A 179 1.69 -8.78 -10.03
CA SER A 179 2.19 -7.41 -9.89
C SER A 179 1.17 -6.34 -10.28
N HIS A 180 1.43 -5.13 -9.83
CA HIS A 180 0.71 -3.93 -10.26
C HIS A 180 1.14 -3.49 -11.68
N VAL A 181 0.39 -2.56 -12.26
CA VAL A 181 0.53 -2.14 -13.66
C VAL A 181 1.94 -1.62 -14.00
N LEU A 182 2.53 -0.78 -13.17
CA LEU A 182 3.84 -0.17 -13.46
C LEU A 182 4.97 -1.22 -13.48
N PRO A 183 5.18 -2.06 -12.43
CA PRO A 183 6.22 -3.09 -12.48
C PRO A 183 5.96 -4.16 -13.57
N ALA A 184 4.70 -4.49 -13.86
CA ALA A 184 4.40 -5.39 -14.97
C ALA A 184 4.84 -4.81 -16.32
N MET A 185 4.58 -3.52 -16.57
CA MET A 185 5.01 -2.83 -17.78
C MET A 185 6.53 -2.74 -17.87
N LEU A 186 7.21 -2.35 -16.78
CA LEU A 186 8.68 -2.32 -16.73
C LEU A 186 9.27 -3.66 -17.16
N ARG A 187 8.77 -4.76 -16.60
CA ARG A 187 9.24 -6.10 -16.95
C ARG A 187 8.96 -6.44 -18.41
N LYS A 188 7.74 -6.21 -18.91
CA LYS A 188 7.37 -6.51 -20.31
C LYS A 188 8.26 -5.78 -21.30
N PHE A 189 8.45 -4.47 -21.12
CA PHE A 189 9.32 -3.67 -22.03
C PHE A 189 10.79 -4.08 -21.92
N HIS A 190 11.26 -4.39 -20.71
CA HIS A 190 12.64 -4.84 -20.49
C HIS A 190 12.89 -6.19 -21.19
N GLU A 191 12.02 -7.18 -20.99
CA GLU A 191 12.11 -8.49 -21.65
C GLU A 191 11.99 -8.38 -23.17
N ALA A 192 11.07 -7.55 -23.68
CA ALA A 192 10.94 -7.30 -25.11
C ALA A 192 12.20 -6.70 -25.71
N LYS A 193 12.84 -5.75 -25.02
CA LYS A 193 14.11 -5.16 -25.48
C LYS A 193 15.24 -6.19 -25.51
N ILE A 194 15.42 -6.99 -24.46
CA ILE A 194 16.49 -8.00 -24.38
C ILE A 194 16.29 -9.09 -25.45
N ASN A 195 15.06 -9.57 -25.59
CA ASN A 195 14.71 -10.63 -26.53
C ASN A 195 14.52 -10.12 -27.98
N LYS A 196 14.70 -8.81 -28.23
CA LYS A 196 14.52 -8.15 -29.52
C LYS A 196 13.13 -8.36 -30.12
N HIS A 197 12.09 -8.41 -29.29
CA HIS A 197 10.71 -8.46 -29.78
C HIS A 197 10.33 -7.11 -30.38
N SER A 198 9.58 -7.14 -31.50
CA SER A 198 9.10 -5.94 -32.20
C SER A 198 7.99 -5.23 -31.43
N ASP A 199 7.24 -5.98 -30.60
CA ASP A 199 5.98 -5.50 -30.05
C ASP A 199 5.83 -5.86 -28.57
N VAL A 200 5.03 -5.03 -27.85
CA VAL A 200 4.61 -5.29 -26.48
C VAL A 200 3.10 -5.17 -26.38
N THR A 201 2.42 -6.24 -25.92
CA THR A 201 0.98 -6.21 -25.66
C THR A 201 0.70 -5.88 -24.19
N LEU A 202 -0.06 -4.81 -23.97
CA LEU A 202 -0.51 -4.34 -22.67
C LEU A 202 -2.01 -4.58 -22.50
N TRP A 203 -2.47 -4.70 -21.27
CA TRP A 203 -3.87 -4.97 -20.95
C TRP A 203 -4.72 -3.70 -20.94
N GLY A 204 -6.01 -3.84 -21.29
CA GLY A 204 -7.00 -2.79 -21.25
C GLY A 204 -6.93 -1.82 -22.42
N SER A 205 -7.55 -0.67 -22.28
CA SER A 205 -7.63 0.37 -23.31
C SER A 205 -6.47 1.39 -23.25
N GLY A 206 -5.75 1.46 -22.15
CA GLY A 206 -4.76 2.51 -21.89
C GLY A 206 -5.35 3.86 -21.46
N THR A 207 -6.68 3.99 -21.41
CA THR A 207 -7.35 5.25 -21.07
C THR A 207 -7.50 5.55 -19.58
N PRO A 208 -7.54 4.56 -18.65
CA PRO A 208 -7.64 4.87 -17.23
C PRO A 208 -6.51 5.76 -16.73
N MET A 209 -6.84 6.61 -15.77
CA MET A 209 -5.88 7.53 -15.16
C MET A 209 -5.47 7.03 -13.78
N ARG A 210 -4.18 7.11 -13.48
CA ARG A 210 -3.61 6.73 -12.18
C ARG A 210 -2.58 7.76 -11.73
N GLU A 211 -2.59 7.98 -10.45
CA GLU A 211 -1.54 8.71 -9.76
C GLU A 211 -0.51 7.72 -9.23
N PHE A 212 0.79 8.03 -9.42
CA PHE A 212 1.89 7.21 -8.97
C PHE A 212 2.75 7.97 -7.97
N LEU A 213 3.09 7.31 -6.86
CA LEU A 213 3.92 7.87 -5.79
C LEU A 213 5.12 6.94 -5.54
N PHE A 214 6.32 7.52 -5.49
CA PHE A 214 7.52 6.77 -5.17
C PHE A 214 7.51 6.32 -3.71
N ALA A 215 7.94 5.08 -3.45
CA ALA A 215 7.86 4.49 -2.11
C ALA A 215 8.68 5.27 -1.07
N ASP A 216 9.79 5.91 -1.47
CA ASP A 216 10.59 6.71 -0.55
C ASP A 216 9.87 8.04 -0.19
N ASP A 217 9.07 8.63 -1.11
CA ASP A 217 8.24 9.80 -0.79
C ASP A 217 7.08 9.43 0.16
N MET A 218 6.50 8.22 -0.02
CA MET A 218 5.56 7.67 0.96
C MET A 218 6.21 7.48 2.32
N ALA A 219 7.46 7.01 2.37
CA ALA A 219 8.21 6.84 3.61
C ALA A 219 8.45 8.17 4.33
N GLU A 220 8.75 9.26 3.61
CA GLU A 220 8.85 10.60 4.21
C GLU A 220 7.51 11.07 4.81
N SER A 221 6.37 10.73 4.17
CA SER A 221 5.04 11.00 4.73
C SER A 221 4.79 10.24 6.04
N VAL A 222 5.26 9.00 6.13
CA VAL A 222 5.20 8.19 7.37
C VAL A 222 6.07 8.81 8.46
N VAL A 223 7.29 9.25 8.12
CA VAL A 223 8.18 9.95 9.08
C VAL A 223 7.52 11.24 9.55
N TYR A 224 6.90 12.02 8.66
CA TYR A 224 6.16 13.22 9.03
C TYR A 224 5.02 12.90 10.01
N ALA A 225 4.23 11.86 9.73
CA ALA A 225 3.16 11.41 10.63
C ALA A 225 3.68 10.89 11.98
N LEU A 226 4.87 10.30 11.99
CA LEU A 226 5.55 9.87 13.22
C LEU A 226 5.97 11.07 14.09
N GLU A 227 6.53 12.12 13.49
CA GLU A 227 7.12 13.26 14.20
C GLU A 227 6.10 14.33 14.60
N ASN A 228 4.91 14.31 13.98
CA ASN A 228 3.88 15.32 14.22
C ASN A 228 2.59 14.72 14.76
N ASN A 229 1.85 15.52 15.54
CA ASN A 229 0.50 15.17 15.95
C ASN A 229 -0.47 15.56 14.84
N LEU A 230 -1.12 14.58 14.24
CA LEU A 230 -2.07 14.80 13.16
C LEU A 230 -3.49 14.94 13.72
N PRO A 231 -4.21 16.04 13.41
CA PRO A 231 -5.55 16.28 13.95
C PRO A 231 -6.59 15.26 13.47
N GLU A 232 -6.49 14.81 12.23
CA GLU A 232 -7.43 13.86 11.65
C GLU A 232 -6.94 12.41 11.78
N PHE A 233 -7.82 11.46 11.53
CA PHE A 233 -7.51 10.02 11.59
C PHE A 233 -7.16 9.41 10.24
N LEU A 234 -7.43 10.12 9.14
CA LEU A 234 -7.30 9.65 7.76
C LEU A 234 -6.69 10.76 6.89
N TYR A 235 -5.70 10.40 6.09
CA TYR A 235 -5.03 11.31 5.16
C TYR A 235 -4.74 10.62 3.84
N ASN A 236 -5.08 11.26 2.74
CA ASN A 236 -4.63 10.87 1.42
C ASN A 236 -3.17 11.31 1.19
N ILE A 237 -2.37 10.42 0.65
CA ILE A 237 -0.95 10.68 0.35
C ILE A 237 -0.72 10.46 -1.14
N GLY A 238 -0.34 11.52 -1.83
CA GLY A 238 -0.12 11.49 -3.27
C GLY A 238 0.66 12.70 -3.77
N THR A 239 0.88 12.75 -5.09
CA THR A 239 1.58 13.83 -5.79
C THR A 239 0.64 14.93 -6.29
N GLY A 240 -0.66 14.64 -6.35
CA GLY A 240 -1.68 15.50 -6.94
C GLY A 240 -1.66 15.52 -8.49
N LYS A 241 -0.93 14.58 -9.13
CA LYS A 241 -0.83 14.47 -10.59
C LYS A 241 -1.07 13.05 -11.04
N ASP A 242 -2.06 12.85 -11.89
CA ASP A 242 -2.33 11.57 -12.53
C ASP A 242 -1.92 11.58 -14.00
N VAL A 243 -1.70 10.40 -14.54
CA VAL A 243 -1.36 10.15 -15.94
C VAL A 243 -2.23 9.01 -16.47
N THR A 244 -2.47 8.98 -17.77
CA THR A 244 -3.11 7.82 -18.39
C THR A 244 -2.16 6.62 -18.39
N ILE A 245 -2.74 5.42 -18.38
CA ILE A 245 -1.95 4.18 -18.51
C ILE A 245 -1.19 4.16 -19.83
N LYS A 246 -1.70 4.80 -20.88
CA LYS A 246 -1.00 4.99 -22.15
C LYS A 246 0.25 5.87 -22.00
N GLU A 247 0.14 7.04 -21.38
CA GLU A 247 1.29 7.94 -21.12
C GLU A 247 2.34 7.26 -20.23
N LEU A 248 1.90 6.46 -19.24
CA LEU A 248 2.81 5.64 -18.43
C LEU A 248 3.58 4.66 -19.30
N ALA A 249 2.88 3.92 -20.19
CA ALA A 249 3.50 2.93 -21.06
C ALA A 249 4.52 3.57 -22.02
N GLU A 250 4.18 4.70 -22.64
CA GLU A 250 5.07 5.47 -23.52
C GLU A 250 6.30 5.99 -22.76
N THR A 251 6.11 6.45 -21.52
CA THR A 251 7.21 6.88 -20.65
C THR A 251 8.15 5.73 -20.32
N ILE A 252 7.63 4.58 -19.90
CA ILE A 252 8.42 3.38 -19.60
C ILE A 252 9.16 2.89 -20.86
N GLN A 253 8.48 2.83 -22.00
CA GLN A 253 9.07 2.44 -23.28
C GLN A 253 10.27 3.32 -23.61
N LYS A 254 10.11 4.63 -23.48
CA LYS A 254 11.17 5.62 -23.73
C LYS A 254 12.35 5.44 -22.78
N VAL A 255 12.11 5.28 -21.47
CA VAL A 255 13.16 5.11 -20.45
C VAL A 255 13.94 3.81 -20.67
N ILE A 256 13.25 2.72 -20.96
CA ILE A 256 13.89 1.42 -21.27
C ILE A 256 14.61 1.46 -22.62
N GLY A 257 14.14 2.31 -23.55
CA GLY A 257 14.69 2.40 -24.92
C GLY A 257 14.24 1.25 -25.83
N HIS A 258 13.04 0.70 -25.60
CA HIS A 258 12.40 -0.22 -26.54
C HIS A 258 11.79 0.56 -27.71
N LYS A 259 12.00 0.11 -28.96
CA LYS A 259 11.58 0.84 -30.17
C LYS A 259 10.41 0.20 -30.93
N GLY A 260 9.81 -0.85 -30.36
CA GLY A 260 8.71 -1.58 -30.98
C GLY A 260 7.35 -0.89 -30.81
N GLN A 261 6.29 -1.54 -31.26
CA GLN A 261 4.93 -1.03 -31.14
C GLN A 261 4.29 -1.48 -29.83
N ILE A 262 3.34 -0.68 -29.35
CA ILE A 262 2.50 -1.00 -28.20
C ILE A 262 1.12 -1.40 -28.72
N PHE A 263 0.67 -2.61 -28.37
CA PHE A 263 -0.68 -3.10 -28.63
C PHE A 263 -1.47 -3.16 -27.32
N TRP A 264 -2.78 -2.94 -27.43
CA TRP A 264 -3.70 -2.98 -26.31
C TRP A 264 -4.68 -4.15 -26.43
N ASP A 265 -4.74 -4.98 -25.40
CA ASP A 265 -5.69 -6.08 -25.30
C ASP A 265 -6.95 -5.60 -24.54
N ALA A 266 -7.91 -5.09 -25.29
CA ALA A 266 -9.15 -4.53 -24.75
C ALA A 266 -10.09 -5.58 -24.12
N GLU A 267 -9.81 -6.90 -24.25
CA GLU A 267 -10.55 -7.94 -23.54
C GLU A 267 -10.20 -7.99 -22.05
N LYS A 268 -9.11 -7.38 -21.65
CA LYS A 268 -8.68 -7.29 -20.26
C LYS A 268 -9.31 -6.07 -19.55
N PRO A 269 -9.62 -6.20 -18.25
CA PRO A 269 -10.31 -5.13 -17.52
C PRO A 269 -9.43 -3.89 -17.30
N ASP A 270 -10.02 -2.71 -17.44
CA ASP A 270 -9.40 -1.41 -17.15
C ASP A 270 -9.43 -1.06 -15.64
N GLY A 271 -10.38 -1.62 -14.88
CA GLY A 271 -10.61 -1.26 -13.47
C GLY A 271 -11.28 0.12 -13.30
N THR A 272 -10.95 0.84 -12.23
CA THR A 272 -11.47 2.20 -11.96
C THR A 272 -11.03 3.16 -13.07
N PRO A 273 -11.92 4.02 -13.65
CA PRO A 273 -11.54 4.95 -14.70
C PRO A 273 -10.49 5.98 -14.28
N ARG A 274 -10.61 6.54 -13.07
CA ARG A 274 -9.66 7.51 -12.49
C ARG A 274 -9.50 7.30 -11.01
N LYS A 275 -8.26 7.34 -10.54
CA LYS A 275 -7.95 7.10 -9.13
C LYS A 275 -6.59 7.69 -8.77
#